data_0e0fcd175ebc4483f0b42bc903dcf7f2
#
_entry.id   0e0fcd175ebc4483f0b42bc903dcf7f2
#
_cell.length_a   1.000
_cell.length_b   1.000
_cell.length_c   1.000
_cell.angle_alpha   90.00
_cell.angle_beta   90.00
_cell.angle_gamma   90.00
#
_symmetry.space_group_name_H-M   'P 1'
#
loop_
_entity.id
_entity.type
_entity.pdbx_description
1 polymer ?
#
loop_
_entity_poly.entity_id
_entity_poly.type
_entity_poly.pdbx_seq_one_letter_code
_entity_poly.pdbx_strand_id
1 'polypeptide(L)'
;MGGFCNEVRCIMKKENKSAHNHNRGSFSGRIGYVLAVAGSAVGLGNIWRFPYLAAKYGGGIFLLVYLILTVSFGYVLIMSETALGRMTRKSPVGAFQTFGKTKSFKIGGWLNAIIPMLIVPYYSSIGGWVIKYLAEYLKGNVQTVAQDGYFTEFISDSFQVEAWFIVFSILVFCVILAGVENGVERVSKIMMPILVILAVIVAIYSVTRPGAIEGVKYFLIPNPKHFSAMTVVAAMGQMFYSLSIAMGILYTYGSYI
;
A
#
# COMPACT_ATOMS: atom_id res chain seq x y z
N MET A 1 -9.70 -36.28 3.78
CA MET A 1 -8.95 -35.10 4.28
C MET A 1 -7.48 -35.37 4.63
N GLY A 2 -7.11 -36.60 5.04
CA GLY A 2 -5.71 -36.94 5.40
C GLY A 2 -4.71 -37.02 4.24
N GLY A 3 -5.14 -37.38 3.02
CA GLY A 3 -4.26 -37.50 1.86
C GLY A 3 -3.71 -36.18 1.35
N PHE A 4 -4.55 -35.13 1.29
CA PHE A 4 -4.16 -33.80 0.84
C PHE A 4 -3.13 -33.14 1.78
N CYS A 5 -3.29 -33.34 3.09
CA CYS A 5 -2.35 -32.81 4.08
C CYS A 5 -0.96 -33.46 4.00
N ASN A 6 -0.90 -34.75 3.66
CA ASN A 6 0.36 -35.47 3.48
C ASN A 6 1.06 -35.13 2.16
N GLU A 7 0.32 -34.93 1.07
CA GLU A 7 0.90 -34.46 -0.19
C GLU A 7 1.46 -33.06 -0.09
N VAL A 8 0.73 -32.14 0.53
CA VAL A 8 1.20 -30.76 0.77
C VAL A 8 2.46 -30.77 1.66
N ARG A 9 2.50 -31.60 2.70
CA ARG A 9 3.66 -31.76 3.57
C ARG A 9 4.86 -32.39 2.84
N CYS A 10 4.62 -33.34 1.95
CA CYS A 10 5.66 -34.01 1.16
C CYS A 10 6.25 -33.07 0.09
N ILE A 11 5.40 -32.29 -0.57
CA ILE A 11 5.81 -31.24 -1.55
C ILE A 11 6.65 -30.18 -0.84
N MET A 12 6.20 -29.70 0.34
CA MET A 12 6.94 -28.73 1.13
C MET A 12 8.31 -29.24 1.61
N LYS A 13 8.44 -30.54 1.95
CA LYS A 13 9.69 -31.12 2.41
C LYS A 13 10.70 -31.34 1.27
N LYS A 14 10.23 -31.61 0.05
CA LYS A 14 11.06 -31.73 -1.15
C LYS A 14 11.56 -30.37 -1.65
N GLU A 15 10.71 -29.35 -1.62
CA GLU A 15 11.09 -28.00 -2.07
C GLU A 15 11.95 -27.26 -1.06
N ASN A 16 11.79 -27.53 0.25
CA ASN A 16 12.65 -26.94 1.29
C ASN A 16 14.12 -27.41 1.17
N LYS A 17 14.37 -28.60 0.60
CA LYS A 17 15.73 -29.05 0.26
C LYS A 17 16.33 -28.38 -0.98
N SER A 18 15.51 -27.92 -1.92
CA SER A 18 15.98 -27.20 -3.12
C SER A 18 16.09 -25.68 -2.92
N ALA A 19 15.32 -25.14 -1.99
CA ALA A 19 15.31 -23.70 -1.66
C ALA A 19 16.51 -23.25 -0.78
N HIS A 20 17.31 -24.18 -0.26
CA HIS A 20 18.44 -23.86 0.61
C HIS A 20 19.63 -23.17 -0.12
N ASN A 21 19.53 -22.93 -1.43
CA ASN A 21 20.64 -22.38 -2.22
C ASN A 21 20.35 -21.02 -2.89
N HIS A 22 19.26 -20.31 -2.51
CA HIS A 22 19.06 -18.92 -2.91
C HIS A 22 19.15 -18.03 -1.67
N ASN A 23 20.23 -17.27 -1.54
CA ASN A 23 20.40 -16.16 -0.60
C ASN A 23 19.34 -15.07 -0.91
N ARG A 24 18.06 -15.32 -0.54
CA ARG A 24 17.06 -14.27 -0.50
C ARG A 24 17.34 -13.43 0.74
N GLY A 25 17.38 -12.11 0.58
CA GLY A 25 17.43 -11.19 1.70
C GLY A 25 16.32 -11.52 2.71
N SER A 26 16.57 -11.30 3.99
CA SER A 26 15.60 -11.46 5.07
C SER A 26 15.44 -10.16 5.82
N PHE A 27 14.29 -9.98 6.48
CA PHE A 27 14.12 -8.87 7.42
C PHE A 27 14.97 -9.12 8.68
N SER A 28 15.53 -8.05 9.26
CA SER A 28 16.38 -8.14 10.47
C SER A 28 15.59 -8.56 11.72
N GLY A 29 14.25 -8.50 11.67
CA GLY A 29 13.40 -8.89 12.78
C GLY A 29 11.91 -8.58 12.57
N ARG A 30 11.09 -8.94 13.58
CA ARG A 30 9.63 -8.77 13.52
C ARG A 30 9.21 -7.31 13.33
N ILE A 31 9.88 -6.38 14.00
CA ILE A 31 9.57 -4.93 13.90
C ILE A 31 9.85 -4.42 12.49
N GLY A 32 10.98 -4.81 11.88
CA GLY A 32 11.32 -4.43 10.51
C GLY A 32 10.27 -4.90 9.51
N TYR A 33 9.83 -6.15 9.63
CA TYR A 33 8.74 -6.68 8.81
C TYR A 33 7.44 -5.90 9.00
N VAL A 34 6.99 -5.68 10.24
CA VAL A 34 5.74 -4.96 10.53
C VAL A 34 5.78 -3.53 9.96
N LEU A 35 6.91 -2.82 10.14
CA LEU A 35 7.05 -1.46 9.61
C LEU A 35 7.12 -1.43 8.08
N ALA A 36 7.73 -2.44 7.44
CA ALA A 36 7.74 -2.54 6.00
C ALA A 36 6.34 -2.83 5.43
N VAL A 37 5.59 -3.74 6.05
CA VAL A 37 4.19 -4.03 5.68
C VAL A 37 3.30 -2.80 5.91
N ALA A 38 3.43 -2.14 7.06
CA ALA A 38 2.72 -0.90 7.33
C ALA A 38 3.10 0.19 6.32
N GLY A 39 4.38 0.31 5.97
CA GLY A 39 4.86 1.25 4.94
C GLY A 39 4.27 0.98 3.56
N SER A 40 4.05 -0.28 3.20
CA SER A 40 3.37 -0.63 1.95
C SER A 40 1.87 -0.36 1.98
N ALA A 41 1.26 -0.42 3.16
CA ALA A 41 -0.18 -0.22 3.36
C ALA A 41 -0.55 1.26 3.50
N VAL A 42 0.29 2.06 4.18
CA VAL A 42 0.05 3.49 4.41
C VAL A 42 0.72 4.31 3.31
N GLY A 43 -0.05 4.69 2.31
CA GLY A 43 0.44 5.46 1.17
C GLY A 43 -0.54 6.54 0.74
N LEU A 44 -0.37 7.04 -0.47
CA LEU A 44 -1.24 8.05 -1.09
C LEU A 44 -2.73 7.67 -1.07
N GLY A 45 -3.02 6.39 -1.13
CA GLY A 45 -4.39 5.88 -1.05
C GLY A 45 -5.10 6.24 0.25
N ASN A 46 -4.38 6.28 1.35
CA ASN A 46 -4.95 6.60 2.67
C ASN A 46 -5.01 8.10 2.92
N ILE A 47 -4.04 8.86 2.41
CA ILE A 47 -3.93 10.30 2.67
C ILE A 47 -4.82 11.10 1.70
N TRP A 48 -4.91 10.68 0.45
CA TRP A 48 -5.64 11.41 -0.59
C TRP A 48 -6.98 10.74 -0.94
N ARG A 49 -6.94 9.47 -1.36
CA ARG A 49 -8.13 8.79 -1.90
C ARG A 49 -9.18 8.47 -0.83
N PHE A 50 -8.75 8.04 0.34
CA PHE A 50 -9.66 7.66 1.43
C PHE A 50 -10.55 8.82 1.88
N PRO A 51 -10.03 10.03 2.20
CA PRO A 51 -10.87 11.16 2.58
C PRO A 51 -11.87 11.56 1.50
N TYR A 52 -11.44 11.55 0.24
CA TYR A 52 -12.32 11.82 -0.90
C TYR A 52 -13.47 10.82 -1.01
N LEU A 53 -13.18 9.52 -0.90
CA LEU A 53 -14.21 8.49 -0.96
C LEU A 53 -15.14 8.56 0.26
N ALA A 54 -14.61 8.80 1.44
CA ALA A 54 -15.40 8.98 2.64
C ALA A 54 -16.38 10.16 2.49
N ALA A 55 -15.89 11.31 2.02
CA ALA A 55 -16.74 12.47 1.76
C ALA A 55 -17.83 12.19 0.72
N LYS A 56 -17.51 11.46 -0.35
CA LYS A 56 -18.42 11.17 -1.46
C LYS A 56 -19.46 10.11 -1.12
N TYR A 57 -19.12 9.10 -0.31
CA TYR A 57 -19.95 7.92 -0.08
C TYR A 57 -20.50 7.81 1.34
N GLY A 58 -20.75 8.95 1.99
CA GLY A 58 -21.56 9.04 3.20
C GLY A 58 -20.80 9.17 4.52
N GLY A 59 -19.53 9.57 4.50
CA GLY A 59 -18.77 9.89 5.71
C GLY A 59 -18.67 8.73 6.69
N GLY A 60 -19.31 8.87 7.86
CA GLY A 60 -19.25 7.87 8.94
C GLY A 60 -19.81 6.51 8.58
N ILE A 61 -20.81 6.42 7.68
CA ILE A 61 -21.31 5.12 7.22
C ILE A 61 -20.28 4.42 6.30
N PHE A 62 -19.57 5.17 5.46
CA PHE A 62 -18.47 4.63 4.68
C PHE A 62 -17.36 4.11 5.59
N LEU A 63 -16.98 4.88 6.62
CA LEU A 63 -15.97 4.49 7.60
C LEU A 63 -16.37 3.20 8.34
N LEU A 64 -17.63 3.10 8.78
CA LEU A 64 -18.16 1.92 9.46
C LEU A 64 -18.06 0.67 8.57
N VAL A 65 -18.54 0.77 7.33
CA VAL A 65 -18.47 -0.34 6.35
C VAL A 65 -17.01 -0.72 6.08
N TYR A 66 -16.15 0.26 5.89
CA TYR A 66 -14.71 0.03 5.68
C TYR A 66 -14.08 -0.71 6.86
N LEU A 67 -14.38 -0.33 8.10
CA LEU A 67 -13.85 -1.00 9.29
C LEU A 67 -14.34 -2.44 9.42
N ILE A 68 -15.65 -2.69 9.16
CA ILE A 68 -16.21 -4.04 9.17
C ILE A 68 -15.50 -4.92 8.13
N LEU A 69 -15.35 -4.42 6.89
CA LEU A 69 -14.67 -5.15 5.83
C LEU A 69 -13.19 -5.39 6.15
N THR A 70 -12.51 -4.40 6.74
CA THR A 70 -11.09 -4.51 7.11
C THR A 70 -10.88 -5.58 8.19
N VAL A 71 -11.72 -5.60 9.22
CA VAL A 71 -11.59 -6.57 10.32
C VAL A 71 -12.00 -7.98 9.89
N SER A 72 -13.03 -8.11 9.05
CA SER A 72 -13.51 -9.41 8.58
C SER A 72 -12.66 -9.97 7.42
N PHE A 73 -12.77 -9.35 6.25
CA PHE A 73 -12.08 -9.84 5.04
C PHE A 73 -10.60 -9.44 4.99
N GLY A 74 -10.29 -8.18 5.33
CA GLY A 74 -8.94 -7.63 5.25
C GLY A 74 -7.96 -8.43 6.10
N TYR A 75 -8.30 -8.68 7.36
CA TYR A 75 -7.48 -9.47 8.28
C TYR A 75 -7.19 -10.88 7.75
N VAL A 76 -8.23 -11.60 7.31
CA VAL A 76 -8.10 -12.96 6.78
C VAL A 76 -7.22 -13.00 5.54
N LEU A 77 -7.39 -12.03 4.63
CA LEU A 77 -6.61 -11.96 3.39
C LEU A 77 -5.13 -11.63 3.64
N ILE A 78 -4.83 -10.67 4.53
CA ILE A 78 -3.46 -10.32 4.92
C ILE A 78 -2.76 -11.56 5.50
N MET A 79 -3.41 -12.25 6.44
CA MET A 79 -2.86 -13.44 7.06
C MET A 79 -2.63 -14.56 6.05
N SER A 80 -3.57 -14.76 5.13
CA SER A 80 -3.48 -15.80 4.10
C SER A 80 -2.33 -15.51 3.13
N GLU A 81 -2.24 -14.31 2.59
CA GLU A 81 -1.17 -13.93 1.63
C GLU A 81 0.21 -14.00 2.27
N THR A 82 0.35 -13.49 3.50
CA THR A 82 1.60 -13.55 4.26
C THR A 82 2.02 -15.00 4.55
N ALA A 83 1.06 -15.83 4.98
CA ALA A 83 1.31 -17.25 5.27
C ALA A 83 1.74 -18.00 4.00
N LEU A 84 1.07 -17.78 2.88
CA LEU A 84 1.42 -18.38 1.60
C LEU A 84 2.82 -17.93 1.12
N GLY A 85 3.14 -16.65 1.26
CA GLY A 85 4.48 -16.13 0.97
C GLY A 85 5.55 -16.80 1.82
N ARG A 86 5.33 -16.91 3.13
CA ARG A 86 6.24 -17.55 4.08
C ARG A 86 6.43 -19.05 3.82
N MET A 87 5.33 -19.76 3.49
CA MET A 87 5.37 -21.19 3.20
C MET A 87 6.14 -21.50 1.92
N THR A 88 5.94 -20.72 0.89
CA THR A 88 6.51 -20.99 -0.44
C THR A 88 7.90 -20.39 -0.64
N ARG A 89 8.22 -19.29 0.05
CA ARG A 89 9.45 -18.51 -0.15
C ARG A 89 9.71 -18.14 -1.62
N LYS A 90 8.62 -17.95 -2.39
CA LYS A 90 8.65 -17.63 -3.82
C LYS A 90 7.97 -16.28 -4.07
N SER A 91 8.18 -15.74 -5.28
CA SER A 91 7.38 -14.62 -5.79
C SER A 91 5.91 -15.00 -5.87
N PRO A 92 4.97 -14.05 -5.99
CA PRO A 92 3.54 -14.36 -6.11
C PRO A 92 3.24 -15.38 -7.20
N VAL A 93 3.85 -15.22 -8.38
CA VAL A 93 3.69 -16.19 -9.50
C VAL A 93 4.17 -17.58 -9.12
N GLY A 94 5.34 -17.68 -8.49
CA GLY A 94 5.90 -18.95 -8.04
C GLY A 94 5.09 -19.59 -6.90
N ALA A 95 4.55 -18.77 -5.98
CA ALA A 95 3.69 -19.25 -4.89
C ALA A 95 2.43 -19.92 -5.42
N PHE A 96 1.71 -19.26 -6.34
CA PHE A 96 0.52 -19.84 -6.96
C PHE A 96 0.82 -21.14 -7.74
N GLN A 97 1.94 -21.20 -8.45
CA GLN A 97 2.34 -22.40 -9.19
C GLN A 97 2.74 -23.58 -8.30
N THR A 98 3.11 -23.33 -7.06
CA THR A 98 3.40 -24.38 -6.08
C THR A 98 2.13 -25.12 -5.65
N PHE A 99 0.99 -24.44 -5.54
CA PHE A 99 -0.27 -25.02 -5.11
C PHE A 99 -1.09 -25.65 -6.25
N GLY A 100 -0.83 -25.27 -7.51
CA GLY A 100 -1.52 -25.88 -8.65
C GLY A 100 -0.85 -25.58 -9.99
N LYS A 101 -0.87 -26.59 -10.85
CA LYS A 101 -0.30 -26.51 -12.22
C LYS A 101 -1.32 -26.10 -13.27
N THR A 102 -2.58 -25.90 -12.90
CA THR A 102 -3.66 -25.53 -13.81
C THR A 102 -3.50 -24.09 -14.33
N LYS A 103 -4.11 -23.79 -15.47
CA LYS A 103 -4.09 -22.44 -16.06
C LYS A 103 -4.60 -21.36 -15.09
N SER A 104 -5.63 -21.68 -14.29
CA SER A 104 -6.21 -20.74 -13.30
C SER A 104 -5.19 -20.29 -12.25
N PHE A 105 -4.37 -21.19 -11.71
CA PHE A 105 -3.31 -20.83 -10.77
C PHE A 105 -2.24 -19.93 -11.41
N LYS A 106 -1.88 -20.20 -12.67
CA LYS A 106 -0.94 -19.33 -13.40
C LYS A 106 -1.52 -17.93 -13.59
N ILE A 107 -2.78 -17.83 -14.01
CA ILE A 107 -3.47 -16.54 -14.19
C ILE A 107 -3.52 -15.77 -12.86
N GLY A 108 -3.92 -16.40 -11.75
CA GLY A 108 -3.95 -15.76 -10.44
C GLY A 108 -2.60 -15.20 -10.01
N GLY A 109 -1.53 -15.96 -10.20
CA GLY A 109 -0.17 -15.50 -9.91
C GLY A 109 0.27 -14.29 -10.77
N TRP A 110 -0.03 -14.34 -12.07
CA TRP A 110 0.29 -13.24 -12.98
C TRP A 110 -0.55 -11.98 -12.70
N LEU A 111 -1.82 -12.10 -12.35
CA LEU A 111 -2.64 -10.95 -11.93
C LEU A 111 -2.01 -10.23 -10.74
N ASN A 112 -1.55 -10.98 -9.73
CA ASN A 112 -0.85 -10.40 -8.58
C ASN A 112 0.48 -9.72 -8.94
N ALA A 113 1.11 -10.08 -10.05
CA ALA A 113 2.34 -9.43 -10.52
C ALA A 113 2.05 -8.21 -11.41
N ILE A 114 1.02 -8.29 -12.25
CA ILE A 114 0.69 -7.22 -13.22
C ILE A 114 0.10 -6.00 -12.51
N ILE A 115 -0.75 -6.19 -11.48
CA ILE A 115 -1.37 -5.09 -10.76
C ILE A 115 -0.34 -4.06 -10.25
N PRO A 116 0.70 -4.45 -9.48
CA PRO A 116 1.71 -3.49 -9.04
C PRO A 116 2.51 -2.89 -10.21
N MET A 117 2.75 -3.64 -11.28
CA MET A 117 3.44 -3.11 -12.46
C MET A 117 2.66 -1.95 -13.12
N LEU A 118 1.33 -1.99 -13.10
CA LEU A 118 0.49 -0.90 -13.60
C LEU A 118 0.39 0.26 -12.60
N ILE A 119 0.52 -0.01 -11.31
CA ILE A 119 0.46 1.01 -10.26
C ILE A 119 1.75 1.82 -10.17
N VAL A 120 2.91 1.21 -10.36
CA VAL A 120 4.23 1.86 -10.20
C VAL A 120 4.38 3.15 -11.01
N PRO A 121 4.06 3.22 -12.31
CA PRO A 121 4.17 4.47 -13.06
C PRO A 121 3.30 5.60 -12.49
N TYR A 122 2.07 5.28 -12.14
CA TYR A 122 1.13 6.23 -11.52
C TYR A 122 1.66 6.76 -10.18
N TYR A 123 2.15 5.87 -9.31
CA TYR A 123 2.73 6.27 -8.02
C TYR A 123 4.01 7.08 -8.18
N SER A 124 4.85 6.73 -9.14
CA SER A 124 6.08 7.47 -9.42
C SER A 124 5.80 8.88 -9.94
N SER A 125 4.77 9.05 -10.75
CA SER A 125 4.35 10.39 -11.22
C SER A 125 3.90 11.26 -10.04
N ILE A 126 3.00 10.75 -9.20
CA ILE A 126 2.54 11.51 -8.02
C ILE A 126 3.69 11.72 -7.02
N GLY A 127 4.56 10.73 -6.84
CA GLY A 127 5.77 10.88 -6.02
C GLY A 127 6.67 12.02 -6.51
N GLY A 128 6.83 12.17 -7.81
CA GLY A 128 7.51 13.31 -8.43
C GLY A 128 6.85 14.64 -8.09
N TRP A 129 5.51 14.73 -8.17
CA TRP A 129 4.77 15.94 -7.79
C TRP A 129 5.00 16.32 -6.32
N VAL A 130 4.96 15.33 -5.42
CA VAL A 130 5.21 15.55 -3.98
C VAL A 130 6.63 16.08 -3.74
N ILE A 131 7.64 15.54 -4.42
CA ILE A 131 9.01 16.04 -4.30
C ILE A 131 9.13 17.46 -4.86
N LYS A 132 8.48 17.77 -5.97
CA LYS A 132 8.43 19.13 -6.52
C LYS A 132 7.88 20.12 -5.48
N TYR A 133 6.73 19.80 -4.89
CA TYR A 133 6.14 20.64 -3.86
C TYR A 133 7.06 20.78 -2.64
N LEU A 134 7.64 19.69 -2.17
CA LEU A 134 8.62 19.74 -1.09
C LEU A 134 9.80 20.66 -1.41
N ALA A 135 10.34 20.56 -2.62
CA ALA A 135 11.45 21.41 -3.06
C ALA A 135 11.06 22.90 -3.09
N GLU A 136 9.85 23.24 -3.55
CA GLU A 136 9.37 24.61 -3.53
C GLU A 136 9.15 25.15 -2.10
N TYR A 137 8.62 24.34 -1.20
CA TYR A 137 8.50 24.71 0.22
C TYR A 137 9.87 24.95 0.87
N LEU A 138 10.86 24.13 0.58
CA LEU A 138 12.22 24.30 1.10
C LEU A 138 12.92 25.55 0.54
N LYS A 139 12.58 25.96 -0.69
CA LYS A 139 13.06 27.23 -1.28
C LYS A 139 12.35 28.47 -0.71
N GLY A 140 11.30 28.30 0.09
CA GLY A 140 10.51 29.38 0.63
C GLY A 140 9.42 29.95 -0.30
N ASN A 141 9.14 29.28 -1.43
CA ASN A 141 8.16 29.71 -2.43
C ASN A 141 6.70 29.39 -2.03
N VAL A 142 6.38 29.44 -0.72
CA VAL A 142 5.07 29.04 -0.19
C VAL A 142 3.92 29.83 -0.83
N GLN A 143 4.10 31.15 -1.04
CA GLN A 143 3.06 32.00 -1.63
C GLN A 143 2.80 31.65 -3.10
N THR A 144 3.82 31.29 -3.85
CA THR A 144 3.70 30.91 -5.26
C THR A 144 2.97 29.58 -5.40
N VAL A 145 3.31 28.61 -4.54
CA VAL A 145 2.68 27.29 -4.53
C VAL A 145 1.21 27.35 -4.08
N ALA A 146 0.84 28.34 -3.28
CA ALA A 146 -0.53 28.56 -2.82
C ALA A 146 -1.43 29.31 -3.82
N GLN A 147 -0.91 29.75 -4.96
CA GLN A 147 -1.70 30.44 -5.98
C GLN A 147 -2.66 29.47 -6.70
N ASP A 148 -3.86 29.97 -6.97
CA ASP A 148 -4.81 29.23 -7.78
C ASP A 148 -4.24 28.98 -9.18
N GLY A 149 -4.31 27.72 -9.63
CA GLY A 149 -3.81 27.32 -10.95
C GLY A 149 -2.36 26.81 -10.98
N TYR A 150 -1.54 27.04 -9.94
CA TYR A 150 -0.14 26.57 -9.91
C TYR A 150 -0.01 25.08 -10.21
N PHE A 151 -0.87 24.24 -9.62
CA PHE A 151 -0.86 22.81 -9.89
C PHE A 151 -1.23 22.50 -11.35
N THR A 152 -2.23 23.19 -11.90
CA THR A 152 -2.69 22.97 -13.28
C THR A 152 -1.61 23.39 -14.27
N GLU A 153 -0.91 24.47 -14.02
CA GLU A 153 0.22 24.92 -14.81
C GLU A 153 1.37 23.91 -14.78
N PHE A 154 1.73 23.45 -13.58
CA PHE A 154 2.77 22.44 -13.40
C PHE A 154 2.47 21.14 -14.13
N ILE A 155 1.24 20.57 -14.00
CA ILE A 155 0.90 19.31 -14.68
C ILE A 155 0.75 19.45 -16.19
N SER A 156 0.59 20.67 -16.71
CA SER A 156 0.55 20.97 -18.15
C SER A 156 1.95 21.06 -18.75
N ASP A 157 2.97 21.29 -17.94
CA ASP A 157 4.37 21.29 -18.39
C ASP A 157 4.94 19.86 -18.35
N SER A 158 4.85 19.18 -19.48
CA SER A 158 5.31 17.79 -19.62
C SER A 158 6.77 17.60 -19.23
N PHE A 159 7.64 18.59 -19.50
CA PHE A 159 9.06 18.50 -19.19
C PHE A 159 9.30 18.51 -17.67
N GLN A 160 8.65 19.41 -16.95
CA GLN A 160 8.77 19.46 -15.50
C GLN A 160 8.21 18.19 -14.84
N VAL A 161 7.05 17.73 -15.28
CA VAL A 161 6.43 16.50 -14.76
C VAL A 161 7.37 15.31 -14.95
N GLU A 162 7.95 15.15 -16.14
CA GLU A 162 8.85 14.05 -16.45
C GLU A 162 10.17 14.15 -15.67
N ALA A 163 10.74 15.35 -15.54
CA ALA A 163 11.96 15.55 -14.75
C ALA A 163 11.78 15.12 -13.29
N TRP A 164 10.69 15.51 -12.63
CA TRP A 164 10.41 15.14 -11.25
C TRP A 164 10.02 13.67 -11.11
N PHE A 165 9.35 13.07 -12.10
CA PHE A 165 9.13 11.63 -12.18
C PHE A 165 10.46 10.86 -12.19
N ILE A 166 11.43 11.30 -12.99
CA ILE A 166 12.75 10.69 -13.06
C ILE A 166 13.48 10.82 -11.73
N VAL A 167 13.46 12.00 -11.10
CA VAL A 167 14.07 12.21 -9.77
C VAL A 167 13.51 11.24 -8.74
N PHE A 168 12.18 11.12 -8.65
CA PHE A 168 11.54 10.17 -7.74
C PHE A 168 11.91 8.73 -8.07
N SER A 169 11.89 8.36 -9.34
CA SER A 169 12.22 7.00 -9.80
C SER A 169 13.66 6.62 -9.46
N ILE A 170 14.61 7.54 -9.59
CA ILE A 170 16.01 7.32 -9.20
C ILE A 170 16.10 7.08 -7.68
N LEU A 171 15.41 7.88 -6.86
CA LEU A 171 15.42 7.69 -5.40
C LEU A 171 14.86 6.29 -5.02
N VAL A 172 13.75 5.89 -5.61
CA VAL A 172 13.16 4.56 -5.38
C VAL A 172 14.12 3.46 -5.83
N PHE A 173 14.74 3.63 -7.00
CA PHE A 173 15.70 2.66 -7.53
C PHE A 173 16.92 2.50 -6.62
N CYS A 174 17.47 3.60 -6.07
CA CYS A 174 18.55 3.55 -5.10
C CYS A 174 18.18 2.75 -3.84
N VAL A 175 16.93 2.94 -3.33
CA VAL A 175 16.44 2.18 -2.18
C VAL A 175 16.32 0.69 -2.50
N ILE A 176 15.85 0.34 -3.70
CA ILE A 176 15.71 -1.06 -4.14
C ILE A 176 17.08 -1.71 -4.30
N LEU A 177 18.07 -1.01 -4.87
CA LEU A 177 19.43 -1.52 -5.03
C LEU A 177 20.11 -1.79 -3.69
N ALA A 178 19.80 -1.04 -2.64
CA ALA A 178 20.30 -1.29 -1.29
C ALA A 178 19.72 -2.58 -0.67
N GLY A 179 18.72 -3.22 -1.31
CA GLY A 179 18.12 -4.48 -0.90
C GLY A 179 17.04 -4.35 0.16
N VAL A 180 16.60 -5.49 0.69
CA VAL A 180 15.46 -5.54 1.62
C VAL A 180 15.83 -4.96 2.98
N GLU A 181 16.93 -5.41 3.58
CA GLU A 181 17.33 -5.03 4.94
C GLU A 181 17.88 -3.60 5.00
N ASN A 182 18.85 -3.26 4.16
CA ASN A 182 19.51 -1.95 4.18
C ASN A 182 18.76 -0.87 3.41
N GLY A 183 17.89 -1.24 2.47
CA GLY A 183 17.07 -0.33 1.68
C GLY A 183 15.65 -0.22 2.28
N VAL A 184 14.77 -1.13 1.89
CA VAL A 184 13.34 -1.04 2.19
C VAL A 184 13.05 -0.98 3.70
N GLU A 185 13.64 -1.89 4.48
CA GLU A 185 13.41 -1.96 5.92
C GLU A 185 13.94 -0.72 6.65
N ARG A 186 15.17 -0.28 6.31
CA ARG A 186 15.79 0.89 6.94
C ARG A 186 15.03 2.17 6.65
N VAL A 187 14.61 2.37 5.40
CA VAL A 187 13.81 3.53 5.00
C VAL A 187 12.45 3.49 5.70
N SER A 188 11.78 2.33 5.73
CA SER A 188 10.49 2.19 6.40
C SER A 188 10.58 2.46 7.90
N LYS A 189 11.63 2.01 8.58
CA LYS A 189 11.86 2.28 10.01
C LYS A 189 11.95 3.76 10.36
N ILE A 190 12.45 4.58 9.43
CA ILE A 190 12.58 6.04 9.63
C ILE A 190 11.32 6.76 9.18
N MET A 191 10.85 6.44 7.97
CA MET A 191 9.75 7.19 7.34
C MET A 191 8.40 6.93 8.01
N MET A 192 8.13 5.70 8.47
CA MET A 192 6.83 5.37 9.08
C MET A 192 6.54 6.14 10.37
N PRO A 193 7.46 6.20 11.37
CA PRO A 193 7.23 7.04 12.54
C PRO A 193 7.05 8.52 12.19
N ILE A 194 7.85 9.06 11.27
CA ILE A 194 7.73 10.46 10.82
C ILE A 194 6.35 10.69 10.22
N LEU A 195 5.89 9.80 9.35
CA LEU A 195 4.56 9.92 8.72
C LEU A 195 3.44 9.88 9.75
N VAL A 196 3.50 8.99 10.74
CA VAL A 196 2.50 8.92 11.81
C VAL A 196 2.48 10.21 12.63
N ILE A 197 3.65 10.72 13.01
CA ILE A 197 3.75 11.98 13.77
C ILE A 197 3.16 13.15 12.96
N LEU A 198 3.54 13.27 11.68
CA LEU A 198 3.00 14.31 10.79
C LEU A 198 1.49 14.18 10.61
N ALA A 199 0.98 12.97 10.44
CA ALA A 199 -0.46 12.72 10.32
C ALA A 199 -1.22 13.16 11.59
N VAL A 200 -0.69 12.88 12.78
CA VAL A 200 -1.27 13.33 14.06
C VAL A 200 -1.25 14.86 14.16
N ILE A 201 -0.13 15.50 13.83
CA ILE A 201 -0.02 16.97 13.85
C ILE A 201 -1.06 17.61 12.92
N VAL A 202 -1.17 17.10 11.68
CA VAL A 202 -2.15 17.59 10.69
C VAL A 202 -3.58 17.35 11.17
N ALA A 203 -3.86 16.20 11.77
CA ALA A 203 -5.19 15.89 12.33
C ALA A 203 -5.57 16.85 13.45
N ILE A 204 -4.68 17.07 14.42
CA ILE A 204 -4.91 18.03 15.51
C ILE A 204 -5.13 19.44 14.95
N TYR A 205 -4.24 19.88 14.05
CA TYR A 205 -4.38 21.19 13.43
C TYR A 205 -5.71 21.35 12.68
N SER A 206 -6.13 20.34 11.93
CA SER A 206 -7.38 20.36 11.16
C SER A 206 -8.61 20.47 12.06
N VAL A 207 -8.63 19.71 13.16
CA VAL A 207 -9.77 19.70 14.11
C VAL A 207 -9.90 21.03 14.88
N THR A 208 -8.80 21.76 15.07
CA THR A 208 -8.81 23.06 15.77
C THR A 208 -9.31 24.22 14.89
N ARG A 209 -9.59 24.02 13.61
CA ARG A 209 -10.09 25.09 12.73
C ARG A 209 -11.56 25.39 12.96
N PRO A 210 -11.98 26.68 12.80
CA PRO A 210 -13.38 27.06 12.87
C PRO A 210 -14.22 26.24 11.88
N GLY A 211 -15.35 25.68 12.32
CA GLY A 211 -16.22 24.85 11.49
C GLY A 211 -15.77 23.39 11.29
N ALA A 212 -14.59 22.99 11.75
CA ALA A 212 -14.07 21.63 11.58
C ALA A 212 -14.93 20.56 12.28
N ILE A 213 -15.61 20.92 13.37
CA ILE A 213 -16.47 20.02 14.17
C ILE A 213 -17.57 19.39 13.34
N GLU A 214 -18.17 20.11 12.39
CA GLU A 214 -19.19 19.55 11.50
C GLU A 214 -18.62 18.49 10.57
N GLY A 215 -17.42 18.73 10.02
CA GLY A 215 -16.70 17.75 9.22
C GLY A 215 -16.34 16.50 10.03
N VAL A 216 -15.87 16.67 11.27
CA VAL A 216 -15.57 15.56 12.19
C VAL A 216 -16.84 14.74 12.50
N LYS A 217 -17.97 15.41 12.79
CA LYS A 217 -19.26 14.75 13.00
C LYS A 217 -19.68 13.96 11.76
N TYR A 218 -19.60 14.57 10.58
CA TYR A 218 -19.93 13.90 9.32
C TYR A 218 -19.08 12.63 9.09
N PHE A 219 -17.80 12.70 9.42
CA PHE A 219 -16.86 11.61 9.22
C PHE A 219 -16.95 10.49 10.26
N LEU A 220 -17.31 10.82 11.53
CA LEU A 220 -17.36 9.85 12.62
C LEU A 220 -18.74 9.29 12.89
N ILE A 221 -19.81 10.07 12.66
CA ILE A 221 -21.17 9.65 12.96
C ILE A 221 -21.79 8.94 11.75
N PRO A 222 -22.04 7.63 11.83
CA PRO A 222 -22.66 6.90 10.74
C PRO A 222 -24.12 7.31 10.56
N ASN A 223 -24.46 7.83 9.38
CA ASN A 223 -25.82 8.17 9.02
C ASN A 223 -26.36 7.16 7.99
N PRO A 224 -27.30 6.27 8.37
CA PRO A 224 -27.85 5.26 7.46
C PRO A 224 -28.54 5.84 6.22
N LYS A 225 -29.00 7.10 6.27
CA LYS A 225 -29.62 7.76 5.11
C LYS A 225 -28.67 7.94 3.92
N HIS A 226 -27.37 7.99 4.18
CA HIS A 226 -26.34 8.10 3.15
C HIS A 226 -25.79 6.74 2.67
N PHE A 227 -26.35 5.63 3.17
CA PHE A 227 -25.92 4.29 2.77
C PHE A 227 -26.41 3.97 1.35
N SER A 228 -25.51 3.44 0.54
CA SER A 228 -25.83 2.94 -0.80
C SER A 228 -25.00 1.68 -1.11
N ALA A 229 -25.42 0.91 -2.10
CA ALA A 229 -24.61 -0.22 -2.59
C ALA A 229 -23.20 0.23 -3.02
N MET A 230 -23.09 1.43 -3.59
CA MET A 230 -21.81 2.02 -3.97
C MET A 230 -20.91 2.33 -2.76
N THR A 231 -21.48 2.62 -1.58
CA THR A 231 -20.72 2.77 -0.34
C THR A 231 -19.95 1.48 -0.01
N VAL A 232 -20.59 0.32 -0.16
CA VAL A 232 -19.94 -0.98 0.09
C VAL A 232 -18.88 -1.28 -0.96
N VAL A 233 -19.20 -1.07 -2.24
CA VAL A 233 -18.25 -1.30 -3.34
C VAL A 233 -17.02 -0.39 -3.21
N ALA A 234 -17.24 0.89 -2.93
CA ALA A 234 -16.15 1.85 -2.74
C ALA A 234 -15.31 1.54 -1.50
N ALA A 235 -15.94 1.16 -0.38
CA ALA A 235 -15.24 0.77 0.85
C ALA A 235 -14.41 -0.52 0.63
N MET A 236 -14.97 -1.51 -0.07
CA MET A 236 -14.26 -2.73 -0.42
C MET A 236 -13.06 -2.45 -1.33
N GLY A 237 -13.23 -1.68 -2.39
CA GLY A 237 -12.14 -1.27 -3.28
C GLY A 237 -11.05 -0.49 -2.54
N GLN A 238 -11.45 0.39 -1.61
CA GLN A 238 -10.50 1.12 -0.77
C GLN A 238 -9.77 0.19 0.20
N MET A 239 -10.44 -0.81 0.78
CA MET A 239 -9.81 -1.79 1.66
C MET A 239 -8.72 -2.59 0.92
N PHE A 240 -9.00 -3.13 -0.26
CA PHE A 240 -8.02 -3.85 -1.08
C PHE A 240 -6.80 -2.97 -1.37
N TYR A 241 -7.05 -1.72 -1.74
CA TYR A 241 -6.01 -0.76 -2.07
C TYR A 241 -5.17 -0.36 -0.84
N SER A 242 -5.81 -0.02 0.28
CA SER A 242 -5.14 0.41 1.52
C SER A 242 -4.34 -0.69 2.19
N LEU A 243 -4.80 -1.94 2.10
CA LEU A 243 -4.13 -3.08 2.71
C LEU A 243 -3.16 -3.78 1.77
N SER A 244 -2.98 -3.27 0.54
CA SER A 244 -2.12 -3.85 -0.50
C SER A 244 -2.45 -5.32 -0.80
N ILE A 245 -3.73 -5.70 -0.70
CA ILE A 245 -4.22 -7.06 -0.92
C ILE A 245 -4.33 -7.32 -2.43
N ALA A 246 -4.03 -8.54 -2.87
CA ALA A 246 -4.01 -8.99 -4.26
C ALA A 246 -2.98 -8.25 -5.15
N MET A 247 -1.99 -7.61 -4.54
CA MET A 247 -0.90 -6.91 -5.23
C MET A 247 0.43 -7.66 -5.17
N GLY A 248 0.45 -8.87 -4.63
CA GLY A 248 1.67 -9.66 -4.50
C GLY A 248 2.68 -9.15 -3.46
N ILE A 249 2.43 -7.99 -2.83
CA ILE A 249 3.33 -7.36 -1.86
C ILE A 249 3.45 -8.21 -0.60
N LEU A 250 2.33 -8.65 -0.05
CA LEU A 250 2.29 -9.47 1.16
C LEU A 250 2.90 -10.86 0.95
N TYR A 251 2.71 -11.46 -0.24
CA TYR A 251 3.43 -12.69 -0.65
C TYR A 251 4.93 -12.47 -0.65
N THR A 252 5.38 -11.38 -1.26
CA THR A 252 6.80 -11.05 -1.39
C THR A 252 7.42 -10.81 -0.02
N TYR A 253 6.81 -9.97 0.82
CA TYR A 253 7.30 -9.69 2.17
C TYR A 253 7.22 -10.92 3.07
N GLY A 254 6.15 -11.72 2.99
CA GLY A 254 6.05 -12.99 3.67
C GLY A 254 7.17 -13.96 3.29
N SER A 255 7.67 -13.91 2.05
CA SER A 255 8.75 -14.77 1.58
C SER A 255 10.13 -14.43 2.16
N TYR A 256 10.28 -13.27 2.80
CA TYR A 256 11.52 -12.79 3.45
C TYR A 256 11.53 -13.01 4.98
N ILE A 257 10.49 -13.66 5.53
CA ILE A 257 10.40 -14.04 6.95
C ILE A 257 11.01 -15.48 7.14
#